data_aa3fc4dfe0809383e4ea708dbd44d5ed
#
_entry.id   aa3fc4dfe0809383e4ea708dbd44d5ed
#
_cell.length_a   1.000
_cell.length_b   1.000
_cell.length_c   1.000
_cell.angle_alpha   90.00
_cell.angle_beta   90.00
_cell.angle_gamma   90.00
#
_symmetry.space_group_name_H-M   'P 1'
#
loop_
_entity.id
_entity.type
_entity.pdbx_description
1 polymer ?
#
loop_
_entity_poly.entity_id
_entity_poly.type
_entity_poly.pdbx_seq_one_letter_code
_entity_poly.pdbx_strand_id
1 'polypeptide(L)'
;VSTISPRVRPGTVVNAPYSDAVAEPNRIDPGVVAGILDEVYAACRDDTSGAPADYIPELAAVAPDSFGLCLATADGLVYRVGDTDVGFTIQSISKPFTYALALADRGLDEVARHIDVEPSGEPFNEIALEPDTQRPSNPMINSGAITAASLIEGPDEFERVRDCYSRFAGRELRVNDAVYQSESRTGYRNRAIGYMLRSVGIIDVDPDAVVDRYFRQCSIEVTCADLAVMAATLADNGVNPATHERALSTALTERVLSVMTTCGMYNAAGDWVTTVGLPAKSGVGGGIIAVLPGQLGISVYSPRLDGQGNSVRGVAACRELSRRLELHFCHVTRSARTAIRAEHSVSELPSRMRRSPDDAAVLAAHGDRARVYELHGDLLFSGAERAVRAIEAASGELDALAIDLRRVGEVSVAARGMLDMLQAELVPAGVRVALVDPDAKLGHDVSSLRPDDPRGRVFIDRDTATEWCEDIVLARHRPPGTHPTTSIALDEHPLLAELDPGDRARLAADFGERTFARGETIAERGDQRSGLYLILDGRVRLTFPGTDGRTHRLVTLSAGMSFGEIPMLVGKPFVNAVIAETPVWVAVLSPAVFDSLTEVHPKLKLALLQRLAAGAYAQMEATVRTISGSH
;
A
#
# COMPACT_ATOMS: atom_id res chain seq x y z
N VAL A 1 8.79 36.99 29.95
CA VAL A 1 9.20 35.58 29.95
C VAL A 1 8.20 34.87 29.08
N SER A 2 8.63 34.60 27.86
CA SER A 2 7.81 33.98 26.81
C SER A 2 7.82 32.46 27.03
N THR A 3 6.68 31.87 27.33
CA THR A 3 6.48 30.41 27.38
C THR A 3 6.34 29.91 25.96
N ILE A 4 7.36 29.19 25.51
CA ILE A 4 7.34 28.45 24.21
C ILE A 4 6.52 27.19 24.45
N SER A 5 5.36 27.11 23.78
CA SER A 5 4.56 25.88 23.65
C SER A 5 5.38 24.81 22.91
N PRO A 6 5.41 23.55 23.32
CA PRO A 6 6.13 22.52 22.60
C PRO A 6 5.47 22.30 21.23
N ARG A 7 6.25 22.44 20.17
CA ARG A 7 5.83 22.08 18.81
C ARG A 7 5.57 20.57 18.76
N VAL A 8 4.37 20.19 18.41
CA VAL A 8 4.02 18.82 18.02
C VAL A 8 4.97 18.41 16.88
N ARG A 9 5.70 17.33 17.06
CA ARG A 9 6.55 16.77 15.99
C ARG A 9 5.67 16.02 15.01
N PRO A 10 5.91 16.12 13.70
CA PRO A 10 5.19 15.32 12.70
C PRO A 10 5.37 13.82 12.99
N GLY A 11 4.36 13.02 12.63
CA GLY A 11 4.35 11.58 12.82
C GLY A 11 5.59 10.90 12.24
N THR A 12 6.16 9.96 12.98
CA THR A 12 7.40 9.25 12.58
C THR A 12 7.04 7.83 12.17
N VAL A 13 7.40 7.45 10.94
CA VAL A 13 7.36 6.05 10.50
C VAL A 13 8.64 5.36 10.99
N VAL A 14 8.51 4.32 11.79
CA VAL A 14 9.64 3.53 12.25
C VAL A 14 9.71 2.23 11.45
N ASN A 15 10.64 2.17 10.53
CA ASN A 15 11.04 0.96 9.82
C ASN A 15 12.16 0.28 10.58
N ALA A 16 11.86 -0.59 11.54
CA ALA A 16 12.84 -1.58 12.03
C ALA A 16 12.16 -2.64 12.88
N PRO A 17 12.63 -3.90 12.86
CA PRO A 17 12.32 -4.83 13.93
C PRO A 17 12.80 -4.21 15.26
N TYR A 18 12.00 -4.35 16.29
CA TYR A 18 12.34 -3.92 17.64
C TYR A 18 13.65 -4.59 18.08
N SER A 19 14.78 -3.91 17.95
CA SER A 19 16.06 -4.30 18.53
C SER A 19 16.52 -3.19 19.48
N ASP A 20 17.06 -3.54 20.64
CA ASP A 20 17.62 -2.62 21.63
C ASP A 20 18.84 -1.80 21.14
N ALA A 21 19.17 -1.90 19.84
CA ALA A 21 20.17 -1.05 19.21
C ALA A 21 19.49 0.22 18.73
N VAL A 22 19.68 1.33 19.43
CA VAL A 22 19.31 2.68 19.02
C VAL A 22 20.09 3.00 17.74
N ALA A 23 19.54 2.64 16.59
CA ALA A 23 19.95 3.20 15.32
C ALA A 23 19.23 4.56 15.18
N GLU A 24 19.97 5.61 14.85
CA GLU A 24 19.39 6.92 14.54
C GLU A 24 18.28 6.76 13.49
N PRO A 25 17.09 7.33 13.70
CA PRO A 25 15.99 7.13 12.78
C PRO A 25 16.33 7.76 11.43
N ASN A 26 16.36 6.95 10.39
CA ASN A 26 16.30 7.43 9.02
C ASN A 26 15.05 8.31 8.93
N ARG A 27 15.21 9.63 8.73
CA ARG A 27 14.12 10.57 8.50
C ARG A 27 13.49 10.22 7.16
N ILE A 28 12.47 9.39 7.19
CA ILE A 28 11.47 9.34 6.13
C ILE A 28 10.56 10.53 6.40
N ASP A 29 10.38 11.41 5.41
CA ASP A 29 9.36 12.46 5.48
C ASP A 29 8.01 11.83 5.82
N PRO A 30 7.12 12.51 6.57
CA PRO A 30 5.85 11.93 7.00
C PRO A 30 5.05 11.50 5.76
N GLY A 31 4.93 10.18 5.55
CA GLY A 31 4.16 9.61 4.46
C GLY A 31 2.65 9.85 4.63
N VAL A 32 1.90 9.58 3.59
CA VAL A 32 0.44 9.81 3.52
C VAL A 32 -0.31 9.25 4.74
N VAL A 33 0.03 8.04 5.20
CA VAL A 33 -0.64 7.42 6.37
C VAL A 33 -0.32 8.15 7.66
N ALA A 34 0.93 8.59 7.83
CA ALA A 34 1.32 9.40 8.99
C ALA A 34 0.57 10.73 9.00
N GLY A 35 0.39 11.37 7.84
CA GLY A 35 -0.41 12.58 7.69
C GLY A 35 -1.88 12.38 8.12
N ILE A 36 -2.50 11.27 7.76
CA ILE A 36 -3.86 10.92 8.20
C ILE A 36 -3.93 10.75 9.73
N LEU A 37 -2.92 10.07 10.34
CA LEU A 37 -2.87 9.93 11.79
C LEU A 37 -2.71 11.28 12.49
N ASP A 38 -1.85 12.17 11.98
CA ASP A 38 -1.66 13.53 12.50
C ASP A 38 -2.97 14.34 12.46
N GLU A 39 -3.74 14.25 11.38
CA GLU A 39 -5.04 14.91 11.27
C GLU A 39 -6.07 14.37 12.27
N VAL A 40 -6.15 13.04 12.44
CA VAL A 40 -7.03 12.40 13.43
C VAL A 40 -6.62 12.78 14.86
N TYR A 41 -5.32 12.76 15.14
CA TYR A 41 -4.78 13.20 16.43
C TYR A 41 -5.15 14.65 16.71
N ALA A 42 -4.93 15.55 15.75
CA ALA A 42 -5.25 16.97 15.90
C ALA A 42 -6.76 17.20 16.12
N ALA A 43 -7.63 16.43 15.45
CA ALA A 43 -9.09 16.54 15.61
C ALA A 43 -9.58 16.09 17.00
N CYS A 44 -8.85 15.18 17.69
CA CYS A 44 -9.29 14.60 18.96
C CYS A 44 -8.57 15.20 20.19
N ARG A 45 -7.37 15.76 20.05
CA ARG A 45 -6.49 16.13 21.17
C ARG A 45 -7.09 17.17 22.13
N ASP A 46 -7.94 18.06 21.63
CA ASP A 46 -8.47 19.18 22.40
C ASP A 46 -9.71 18.79 23.24
N ASP A 47 -10.20 17.54 23.11
CA ASP A 47 -11.29 17.04 23.96
C ASP A 47 -10.73 16.70 25.37
N THR A 48 -11.09 17.50 26.36
CA THR A 48 -10.71 17.36 27.76
C THR A 48 -11.82 16.79 28.62
N SER A 49 -12.89 16.26 28.02
CA SER A 49 -14.00 15.61 28.74
C SER A 49 -13.55 14.29 29.39
N GLY A 50 -14.32 13.85 30.38
CA GLY A 50 -13.98 12.67 31.17
C GLY A 50 -12.91 12.90 32.24
N ALA A 51 -12.56 11.84 32.96
CA ALA A 51 -11.55 11.86 34.03
C ALA A 51 -10.77 10.54 34.03
N PRO A 52 -9.48 10.52 34.49
CA PRO A 52 -8.76 9.28 34.75
C PRO A 52 -9.47 8.41 35.80
N ALA A 53 -9.24 7.09 35.75
CA ALA A 53 -9.68 6.20 36.82
C ALA A 53 -9.00 6.58 38.14
N ASP A 54 -9.75 6.52 39.25
CA ASP A 54 -9.31 7.01 40.57
C ASP A 54 -9.38 5.96 41.67
N TYR A 55 -9.72 4.71 41.34
CA TYR A 55 -9.89 3.65 42.34
C TYR A 55 -8.57 3.16 42.96
N ILE A 56 -7.42 3.45 42.34
CA ILE A 56 -6.07 3.31 42.92
C ILE A 56 -5.25 4.58 42.64
N PRO A 57 -4.31 4.95 43.56
CA PRO A 57 -3.55 6.20 43.46
C PRO A 57 -2.75 6.32 42.15
N GLU A 58 -2.18 5.24 41.66
CA GLU A 58 -1.31 5.22 40.48
C GLU A 58 -2.10 5.57 39.21
N LEU A 59 -3.36 5.15 39.08
CA LEU A 59 -4.22 5.53 37.97
C LEU A 59 -4.72 6.96 38.08
N ALA A 60 -4.97 7.44 39.32
CA ALA A 60 -5.38 8.81 39.54
C ALA A 60 -4.25 9.84 39.28
N ALA A 61 -3.00 9.41 39.43
CA ALA A 61 -1.81 10.27 39.31
C ALA A 61 -1.29 10.43 37.86
N VAL A 62 -1.88 9.77 36.85
CA VAL A 62 -1.44 9.86 35.47
C VAL A 62 -1.67 11.27 34.89
N ALA A 63 -0.86 11.69 33.94
CA ALA A 63 -1.06 12.94 33.22
C ALA A 63 -2.36 12.87 32.39
N PRO A 64 -3.43 13.61 32.78
CA PRO A 64 -4.76 13.42 32.19
C PRO A 64 -4.84 13.82 30.71
N ASP A 65 -3.89 14.62 30.24
CA ASP A 65 -3.87 15.15 28.88
C ASP A 65 -2.96 14.35 27.94
N SER A 66 -2.30 13.28 28.45
CA SER A 66 -1.56 12.36 27.59
C SER A 66 -2.45 11.80 26.50
N PHE A 67 -1.92 11.78 25.28
CA PHE A 67 -2.61 11.22 24.13
C PHE A 67 -1.60 10.66 23.12
N GLY A 68 -1.69 9.36 22.86
CA GLY A 68 -0.92 8.64 21.86
C GLY A 68 -1.83 7.81 20.97
N LEU A 69 -1.54 7.78 19.67
CA LEU A 69 -2.25 7.00 18.67
C LEU A 69 -1.24 6.24 17.81
N CYS A 70 -1.42 4.93 17.68
CA CYS A 70 -0.61 4.06 16.82
C CYS A 70 -1.48 3.22 15.89
N LEU A 71 -0.94 2.95 14.70
CA LEU A 71 -1.45 1.99 13.74
C LEU A 71 -0.30 1.06 13.36
N ALA A 72 -0.47 -0.24 13.53
CA ALA A 72 0.50 -1.26 13.10
C ALA A 72 -0.10 -2.12 11.99
N THR A 73 0.59 -2.23 10.86
CA THR A 73 0.14 -3.08 9.75
C THR A 73 0.51 -4.55 9.95
N ALA A 74 -0.21 -5.46 9.30
CA ALA A 74 0.05 -6.90 9.39
C ALA A 74 1.42 -7.31 8.79
N ASP A 75 2.11 -6.42 8.10
CA ASP A 75 3.48 -6.62 7.58
C ASP A 75 4.56 -5.90 8.40
N GLY A 76 4.21 -5.37 9.60
CA GLY A 76 5.17 -4.97 10.63
C GLY A 76 5.52 -3.49 10.69
N LEU A 77 4.87 -2.61 9.90
CA LEU A 77 5.07 -1.17 10.03
C LEU A 77 4.25 -0.60 11.18
N VAL A 78 4.83 0.35 11.91
CA VAL A 78 4.18 1.04 13.02
C VAL A 78 4.20 2.55 12.79
N TYR A 79 3.03 3.13 12.54
CA TYR A 79 2.82 4.57 12.46
C TYR A 79 2.44 5.11 13.83
N ARG A 80 3.00 6.24 14.24
CA ARG A 80 2.90 6.78 15.60
C ARG A 80 2.66 8.28 15.59
N VAL A 81 1.82 8.76 16.50
CA VAL A 81 1.62 10.19 16.76
C VAL A 81 1.34 10.44 18.24
N GLY A 82 1.90 11.50 18.80
CA GLY A 82 1.72 11.89 20.20
C GLY A 82 2.52 11.04 21.19
N ASP A 83 1.94 10.78 22.37
CA ASP A 83 2.58 10.17 23.55
C ASP A 83 2.62 8.63 23.46
N THR A 84 3.18 8.08 22.40
CA THR A 84 3.11 6.65 22.08
C THR A 84 4.05 5.77 22.89
N ASP A 85 5.08 6.35 23.51
CA ASP A 85 6.10 5.64 24.30
C ASP A 85 5.90 5.82 25.81
N VAL A 86 4.83 6.50 26.21
CA VAL A 86 4.47 6.60 27.64
C VAL A 86 4.01 5.24 28.15
N GLY A 87 4.68 4.76 29.22
CA GLY A 87 4.32 3.51 29.89
C GLY A 87 3.03 3.65 30.70
N PHE A 88 2.14 2.69 30.59
CA PHE A 88 0.93 2.58 31.43
C PHE A 88 0.56 1.10 31.62
N THR A 89 -0.25 0.78 32.62
CA THR A 89 -0.63 -0.61 32.85
C THR A 89 -1.76 -1.06 31.95
N ILE A 90 -1.62 -2.28 31.39
CA ILE A 90 -2.51 -2.85 30.37
C ILE A 90 -3.96 -2.99 30.84
N GLN A 91 -4.18 -3.21 32.15
CA GLN A 91 -5.50 -3.35 32.77
C GLN A 91 -6.39 -4.36 32.02
N SER A 92 -7.64 -4.00 31.75
CA SER A 92 -8.60 -4.90 31.09
C SER A 92 -8.27 -5.25 29.62
N ILE A 93 -7.29 -4.60 29.01
CA ILE A 93 -6.80 -5.01 27.68
C ILE A 93 -6.07 -6.36 27.76
N SER A 94 -5.62 -6.77 28.94
CA SER A 94 -5.02 -8.08 29.22
C SER A 94 -5.96 -9.28 28.95
N LYS A 95 -7.27 -9.08 29.11
CA LYS A 95 -8.27 -10.15 29.12
C LYS A 95 -8.31 -11.02 27.85
N PRO A 96 -8.33 -10.48 26.62
CA PRO A 96 -8.31 -11.31 25.42
C PRO A 96 -7.04 -12.18 25.32
N PHE A 97 -5.90 -11.71 25.80
CA PHE A 97 -4.63 -12.44 25.73
C PHE A 97 -4.56 -13.57 26.76
N THR A 98 -5.08 -13.36 27.99
CA THR A 98 -5.24 -14.46 28.97
C THR A 98 -6.28 -15.49 28.50
N TYR A 99 -7.39 -15.05 27.90
CA TYR A 99 -8.36 -15.95 27.30
C TYR A 99 -7.74 -16.78 26.17
N ALA A 100 -6.93 -16.15 25.31
CA ALA A 100 -6.18 -16.83 24.26
C ALA A 100 -5.25 -17.93 24.83
N LEU A 101 -4.54 -17.63 25.92
CA LEU A 101 -3.65 -18.59 26.58
C LEU A 101 -4.46 -19.74 27.21
N ALA A 102 -5.57 -19.44 27.88
CA ALA A 102 -6.46 -20.47 28.44
C ALA A 102 -7.02 -21.42 27.36
N LEU A 103 -7.41 -20.87 26.20
CA LEU A 103 -7.82 -21.67 25.04
C LEU A 103 -6.68 -22.52 24.48
N ALA A 104 -5.46 -22.01 24.47
CA ALA A 104 -4.29 -22.77 24.01
C ALA A 104 -3.93 -23.92 24.97
N ASP A 105 -4.09 -23.72 26.26
CA ASP A 105 -3.77 -24.72 27.30
C ASP A 105 -4.85 -25.81 27.42
N ARG A 106 -6.11 -25.42 27.42
CA ARG A 106 -7.23 -26.32 27.75
C ARG A 106 -8.06 -26.76 26.55
N GLY A 107 -7.96 -26.06 25.45
CA GLY A 107 -8.82 -26.23 24.28
C GLY A 107 -10.22 -25.60 24.46
N LEU A 108 -10.93 -25.48 23.34
CA LEU A 108 -12.21 -24.76 23.25
C LEU A 108 -13.28 -25.39 24.14
N ASP A 109 -13.45 -26.71 24.09
CA ASP A 109 -14.54 -27.44 24.78
C ASP A 109 -14.42 -27.32 26.31
N GLU A 110 -13.18 -27.38 26.84
CA GLU A 110 -12.96 -27.25 28.28
C GLU A 110 -13.20 -25.80 28.74
N VAL A 111 -12.65 -24.81 28.02
CA VAL A 111 -12.88 -23.40 28.38
C VAL A 111 -14.37 -23.05 28.30
N ALA A 112 -15.12 -23.59 27.34
CA ALA A 112 -16.55 -23.35 27.18
C ALA A 112 -17.41 -23.95 28.32
N ARG A 113 -16.90 -24.91 29.08
CA ARG A 113 -17.58 -25.38 30.29
C ARG A 113 -17.51 -24.39 31.46
N HIS A 114 -16.50 -23.50 31.43
CA HIS A 114 -16.23 -22.57 32.51
C HIS A 114 -16.60 -21.12 32.19
N ILE A 115 -16.59 -20.72 30.90
CA ILE A 115 -16.82 -19.33 30.45
C ILE A 115 -17.69 -19.36 29.20
N ASP A 116 -18.76 -18.57 29.17
CA ASP A 116 -19.55 -18.34 27.95
C ASP A 116 -18.98 -17.23 27.08
N VAL A 117 -19.70 -16.83 26.01
CA VAL A 117 -19.23 -15.84 25.02
C VAL A 117 -20.27 -14.75 24.71
N GLU A 118 -21.33 -14.69 25.50
CA GLU A 118 -22.45 -13.78 25.28
C GLU A 118 -22.24 -12.42 25.98
N PRO A 119 -22.74 -11.32 25.44
CA PRO A 119 -22.77 -10.02 26.12
C PRO A 119 -23.56 -10.13 27.43
N SER A 120 -22.99 -9.64 28.54
CA SER A 120 -23.64 -9.76 29.87
C SER A 120 -24.83 -8.81 30.07
N GLY A 121 -24.85 -7.67 29.35
CA GLY A 121 -25.81 -6.59 29.62
C GLY A 121 -25.60 -5.84 30.95
N GLU A 122 -24.66 -6.29 31.78
CA GLU A 122 -24.34 -5.76 33.09
C GLU A 122 -22.98 -5.06 33.12
N PRO A 123 -22.67 -4.20 34.09
CA PRO A 123 -21.35 -3.59 34.25
C PRO A 123 -20.25 -4.66 34.33
N PHE A 124 -19.09 -4.40 33.72
CA PHE A 124 -17.97 -5.36 33.60
C PHE A 124 -17.42 -5.91 34.93
N ASN A 125 -17.69 -5.22 36.03
CA ASN A 125 -17.29 -5.59 37.37
C ASN A 125 -18.46 -6.08 38.23
N GLU A 126 -19.60 -6.38 37.63
CA GLU A 126 -20.77 -6.92 38.36
C GLU A 126 -20.49 -8.34 38.88
N ILE A 127 -21.06 -8.65 40.04
CA ILE A 127 -21.01 -9.97 40.67
C ILE A 127 -22.22 -10.75 40.18
N ALA A 128 -22.22 -11.13 38.90
CA ALA A 128 -23.30 -11.86 38.26
C ALA A 128 -22.74 -13.06 37.48
N LEU A 129 -23.50 -14.15 37.53
CA LEU A 129 -23.28 -15.38 36.77
C LEU A 129 -24.58 -15.73 36.06
N GLU A 130 -24.50 -16.52 35.00
CA GLU A 130 -25.68 -17.02 34.32
C GLU A 130 -26.52 -17.92 35.24
N PRO A 131 -27.84 -17.70 35.32
CA PRO A 131 -28.68 -18.44 36.27
C PRO A 131 -28.63 -19.95 36.10
N ASP A 132 -28.62 -20.43 34.84
CA ASP A 132 -28.76 -21.86 34.55
C ASP A 132 -27.43 -22.61 34.63
N THR A 133 -26.33 -21.98 34.16
CA THR A 133 -25.02 -22.64 34.02
C THR A 133 -24.05 -22.26 35.12
N GLN A 134 -24.32 -21.18 35.85
CA GLN A 134 -23.44 -20.57 36.85
C GLN A 134 -22.08 -20.08 36.25
N ARG A 135 -21.96 -20.03 34.93
CA ARG A 135 -20.77 -19.53 34.25
C ARG A 135 -20.76 -18.01 34.15
N PRO A 136 -19.58 -17.36 34.09
CA PRO A 136 -19.46 -15.99 33.59
C PRO A 136 -19.94 -15.90 32.15
N SER A 137 -20.68 -14.85 31.81
CA SER A 137 -21.25 -14.65 30.46
C SER A 137 -20.20 -14.52 29.36
N ASN A 138 -19.00 -13.97 29.64
CA ASN A 138 -17.91 -13.88 28.68
C ASN A 138 -16.54 -13.60 29.35
N PRO A 139 -15.42 -13.84 28.67
CA PRO A 139 -14.07 -13.63 29.21
C PRO A 139 -13.66 -12.17 29.35
N MET A 140 -14.44 -11.19 28.84
CA MET A 140 -14.09 -9.76 28.83
C MET A 140 -14.61 -9.01 30.07
N ILE A 141 -15.47 -9.64 30.90
CA ILE A 141 -15.85 -9.16 32.23
C ILE A 141 -14.92 -9.75 33.31
N ASN A 142 -14.93 -9.18 34.52
CA ASN A 142 -13.98 -9.59 35.57
C ASN A 142 -14.14 -11.05 36.01
N SER A 143 -15.37 -11.52 36.15
CA SER A 143 -15.63 -12.94 36.52
C SER A 143 -15.06 -13.90 35.46
N GLY A 144 -15.30 -13.65 34.18
CA GLY A 144 -14.73 -14.45 33.09
C GLY A 144 -13.21 -14.36 32.97
N ALA A 145 -12.62 -13.18 33.18
CA ALA A 145 -11.18 -13.01 33.16
C ALA A 145 -10.48 -13.73 34.32
N ILE A 146 -11.04 -13.69 35.52
CA ILE A 146 -10.55 -14.45 36.68
C ILE A 146 -10.68 -15.96 36.41
N THR A 147 -11.80 -16.40 35.84
CA THR A 147 -11.98 -17.80 35.42
C THR A 147 -10.93 -18.18 34.34
N ALA A 148 -10.68 -17.35 33.32
CA ALA A 148 -9.63 -17.62 32.31
C ALA A 148 -8.25 -17.74 32.98
N ALA A 149 -7.93 -16.86 33.93
CA ALA A 149 -6.68 -16.94 34.70
C ALA A 149 -6.56 -18.24 35.52
N SER A 150 -7.67 -18.85 35.99
CA SER A 150 -7.64 -20.12 36.70
C SER A 150 -7.37 -21.33 35.81
N LEU A 151 -7.59 -21.19 34.50
CA LEU A 151 -7.44 -22.27 33.51
C LEU A 151 -6.03 -22.35 32.90
N ILE A 152 -5.11 -21.45 33.27
CA ILE A 152 -3.71 -21.50 32.82
C ILE A 152 -3.01 -22.70 33.47
N GLU A 153 -2.35 -23.52 32.66
CA GLU A 153 -1.64 -24.73 33.10
C GLU A 153 -0.11 -24.52 33.23
N GLY A 154 0.52 -25.45 33.96
CA GLY A 154 1.96 -25.59 34.07
C GLY A 154 2.56 -24.89 35.28
N PRO A 155 3.88 -24.98 35.47
CA PRO A 155 4.60 -24.28 36.52
C PRO A 155 4.68 -22.79 36.19
N ASP A 156 4.71 -21.97 37.23
CA ASP A 156 4.87 -20.51 37.11
C ASP A 156 3.83 -19.87 36.16
N GLU A 157 2.55 -20.11 36.41
CA GLU A 157 1.44 -19.70 35.53
C GLU A 157 1.46 -18.20 35.20
N PHE A 158 1.92 -17.35 36.14
CA PHE A 158 2.03 -15.92 35.86
C PHE A 158 3.16 -15.62 34.85
N GLU A 159 4.30 -16.27 34.95
CA GLU A 159 5.38 -16.11 33.98
C GLU A 159 4.92 -16.51 32.57
N ARG A 160 4.13 -17.56 32.46
CA ARG A 160 3.51 -17.97 31.18
C ARG A 160 2.56 -16.88 30.61
N VAL A 161 1.78 -16.22 31.49
CA VAL A 161 0.95 -15.07 31.07
C VAL A 161 1.83 -13.94 30.55
N ARG A 162 2.87 -13.56 31.30
CA ARG A 162 3.82 -12.51 30.90
C ARG A 162 4.51 -12.85 29.58
N ASP A 163 4.97 -14.08 29.42
CA ASP A 163 5.66 -14.54 28.21
C ASP A 163 4.71 -14.57 27.00
N CYS A 164 3.45 -14.94 27.21
CA CYS A 164 2.42 -14.87 26.18
C CYS A 164 2.25 -13.43 25.70
N TYR A 165 2.09 -12.45 26.61
CA TYR A 165 1.92 -11.05 26.25
C TYR A 165 3.19 -10.49 25.59
N SER A 166 4.37 -10.89 26.06
CA SER A 166 5.66 -10.52 25.48
C SER A 166 5.78 -10.99 24.02
N ARG A 167 5.33 -12.21 23.71
CA ARG A 167 5.27 -12.71 22.32
C ARG A 167 4.31 -11.91 21.43
N PHE A 168 3.15 -11.52 21.99
CA PHE A 168 2.22 -10.64 21.26
C PHE A 168 2.81 -9.25 21.02
N ALA A 169 3.54 -8.68 21.99
CA ALA A 169 4.18 -7.37 21.89
C ALA A 169 5.48 -7.38 21.06
N GLY A 170 6.12 -8.55 20.90
CA GLY A 170 7.43 -8.68 20.26
C GLY A 170 8.60 -8.23 21.12
N ARG A 171 8.40 -8.00 22.41
CA ARG A 171 9.43 -7.66 23.40
C ARG A 171 9.06 -8.13 24.81
N GLU A 172 10.06 -8.22 25.68
CA GLU A 172 9.83 -8.54 27.09
C GLU A 172 9.01 -7.44 27.79
N LEU A 173 7.91 -7.84 28.41
CA LEU A 173 7.06 -6.97 29.23
C LEU A 173 7.32 -7.20 30.71
N ARG A 174 7.07 -6.16 31.52
CA ARG A 174 7.33 -6.17 32.96
C ARG A 174 6.10 -5.75 33.76
N VAL A 175 6.03 -6.18 35.00
CA VAL A 175 4.98 -5.77 35.93
C VAL A 175 5.35 -4.43 36.54
N ASN A 176 4.36 -3.55 36.66
CA ASN A 176 4.45 -2.35 37.50
C ASN A 176 4.10 -2.73 38.94
N ASP A 177 5.12 -2.89 39.78
CA ASP A 177 4.96 -3.36 41.16
C ASP A 177 4.09 -2.43 42.03
N ALA A 178 4.14 -1.12 41.80
CA ALA A 178 3.32 -0.17 42.56
C ALA A 178 1.82 -0.37 42.27
N VAL A 179 1.45 -0.48 40.99
CA VAL A 179 0.08 -0.77 40.57
C VAL A 179 -0.37 -2.13 41.10
N TYR A 180 0.45 -3.16 40.96
CA TYR A 180 0.14 -4.50 41.46
C TYR A 180 -0.14 -4.50 42.97
N GLN A 181 0.72 -3.83 43.76
CA GLN A 181 0.51 -3.75 45.22
C GLN A 181 -0.77 -3.00 45.59
N SER A 182 -1.11 -1.94 44.87
CA SER A 182 -2.36 -1.20 45.09
C SER A 182 -3.58 -2.03 44.71
N GLU A 183 -3.59 -2.69 43.55
CA GLU A 183 -4.64 -3.62 43.14
C GLU A 183 -4.82 -4.77 44.16
N SER A 184 -3.72 -5.35 44.63
CA SER A 184 -3.73 -6.42 45.61
C SER A 184 -4.31 -5.98 46.96
N ARG A 185 -4.01 -4.75 47.41
CA ARG A 185 -4.53 -4.24 48.70
C ARG A 185 -5.99 -3.82 48.65
N THR A 186 -6.47 -3.28 47.53
CA THR A 186 -7.80 -2.66 47.42
C THR A 186 -8.80 -3.51 46.62
N GLY A 187 -8.37 -4.59 45.97
CA GLY A 187 -9.17 -5.42 45.08
C GLY A 187 -10.20 -6.33 45.71
N TYR A 188 -10.92 -5.87 46.77
CA TYR A 188 -11.90 -6.66 47.49
C TYR A 188 -13.02 -7.21 46.63
N ARG A 189 -13.47 -6.45 45.62
CA ARG A 189 -14.53 -6.89 44.70
C ARG A 189 -14.07 -8.08 43.84
N ASN A 190 -12.85 -8.04 43.31
CA ASN A 190 -12.30 -9.15 42.55
C ASN A 190 -12.07 -10.40 43.42
N ARG A 191 -11.67 -10.23 44.70
CA ARG A 191 -11.62 -11.37 45.65
C ARG A 191 -13.00 -11.95 45.89
N ALA A 192 -14.02 -11.11 46.10
CA ALA A 192 -15.40 -11.59 46.24
C ALA A 192 -15.87 -12.38 45.02
N ILE A 193 -15.54 -11.92 43.81
CA ILE A 193 -15.80 -12.66 42.54
C ILE A 193 -15.06 -14.00 42.55
N GLY A 194 -13.79 -14.06 42.92
CA GLY A 194 -13.02 -15.30 43.01
C GLY A 194 -13.62 -16.30 43.95
N TYR A 195 -14.02 -15.87 45.16
CA TYR A 195 -14.68 -16.75 46.12
C TYR A 195 -16.09 -17.18 45.67
N MET A 196 -16.85 -16.34 45.00
CA MET A 196 -18.13 -16.70 44.39
C MET A 196 -17.93 -17.79 43.33
N LEU A 197 -16.99 -17.62 42.40
CA LEU A 197 -16.66 -18.60 41.35
C LEU A 197 -16.24 -19.95 41.97
N ARG A 198 -15.50 -19.94 43.08
CA ARG A 198 -15.15 -21.16 43.84
C ARG A 198 -16.37 -21.81 44.46
N SER A 199 -17.28 -21.02 45.03
CA SER A 199 -18.48 -21.54 45.74
C SER A 199 -19.45 -22.27 44.80
N VAL A 200 -19.47 -21.90 43.51
CA VAL A 200 -20.31 -22.54 42.49
C VAL A 200 -19.56 -23.59 41.67
N GLY A 201 -18.29 -23.84 41.97
CA GLY A 201 -17.49 -24.87 41.31
C GLY A 201 -16.97 -24.52 39.90
N ILE A 202 -16.99 -23.24 39.55
CA ILE A 202 -16.43 -22.78 38.27
C ILE A 202 -14.87 -22.76 38.30
N ILE A 203 -14.28 -22.47 39.47
CA ILE A 203 -12.84 -22.60 39.69
C ILE A 203 -12.55 -23.63 40.77
N ASP A 204 -11.58 -24.50 40.55
CA ASP A 204 -11.22 -25.58 41.47
C ASP A 204 -9.98 -25.31 42.33
N VAL A 205 -9.23 -24.25 41.99
CA VAL A 205 -8.00 -23.84 42.65
C VAL A 205 -8.26 -22.74 43.69
N ASP A 206 -7.23 -22.40 44.46
CA ASP A 206 -7.30 -21.35 45.49
C ASP A 206 -7.69 -19.99 44.87
N PRO A 207 -8.82 -19.39 45.27
CA PRO A 207 -9.27 -18.10 44.73
C PRO A 207 -8.27 -16.96 44.94
N ASP A 208 -7.54 -16.94 46.07
CA ASP A 208 -6.56 -15.88 46.32
C ASP A 208 -5.38 -15.96 45.36
N ALA A 209 -4.89 -17.16 45.03
CA ALA A 209 -3.82 -17.35 44.06
C ALA A 209 -4.25 -16.93 42.65
N VAL A 210 -5.49 -17.25 42.25
CA VAL A 210 -6.03 -16.88 40.94
C VAL A 210 -6.21 -15.36 40.82
N VAL A 211 -6.78 -14.73 41.86
CA VAL A 211 -7.01 -13.29 41.89
C VAL A 211 -5.68 -12.52 41.94
N ASP A 212 -4.68 -13.05 42.66
CA ASP A 212 -3.32 -12.48 42.62
C ASP A 212 -2.73 -12.49 41.24
N ARG A 213 -2.84 -13.60 40.52
CA ARG A 213 -2.43 -13.71 39.10
C ARG A 213 -3.17 -12.70 38.21
N TYR A 214 -4.49 -12.55 38.43
CA TYR A 214 -5.30 -11.55 37.73
C TYR A 214 -4.81 -10.10 38.01
N PHE A 215 -4.46 -9.76 39.25
CA PHE A 215 -3.89 -8.44 39.56
C PHE A 215 -2.54 -8.22 38.86
N ARG A 216 -1.66 -9.21 38.86
CA ARG A 216 -0.36 -9.12 38.18
C ARG A 216 -0.51 -8.92 36.68
N GLN A 217 -1.43 -9.67 36.01
CA GLN A 217 -1.66 -9.49 34.57
C GLN A 217 -2.20 -8.10 34.24
N CYS A 218 -3.08 -7.52 35.07
CA CYS A 218 -3.59 -6.16 34.89
C CYS A 218 -2.50 -5.10 35.07
N SER A 219 -1.47 -5.40 35.88
CA SER A 219 -0.37 -4.51 36.21
C SER A 219 0.83 -4.61 35.27
N ILE A 220 0.76 -5.43 34.20
CA ILE A 220 1.82 -5.45 33.18
C ILE A 220 1.86 -4.09 32.47
N GLU A 221 3.06 -3.52 32.37
CA GLU A 221 3.29 -2.22 31.75
C GLU A 221 3.50 -2.37 30.24
N VAL A 222 2.79 -1.54 29.49
CA VAL A 222 2.81 -1.45 28.03
C VAL A 222 2.86 0.01 27.59
N THR A 223 3.24 0.22 26.34
CA THR A 223 3.10 1.50 25.64
C THR A 223 1.98 1.42 24.58
N CYS A 224 1.59 2.56 24.04
CA CYS A 224 0.66 2.58 22.91
C CYS A 224 1.24 1.81 21.71
N ALA A 225 2.54 1.91 21.46
CA ALA A 225 3.22 1.18 20.40
C ALA A 225 3.17 -0.34 20.61
N ASP A 226 3.40 -0.83 21.83
CA ASP A 226 3.28 -2.26 22.15
C ASP A 226 1.88 -2.79 21.85
N LEU A 227 0.86 -2.06 22.30
CA LEU A 227 -0.52 -2.43 22.08
C LEU A 227 -0.90 -2.47 20.59
N ALA A 228 -0.33 -1.58 19.76
CA ALA A 228 -0.53 -1.63 18.31
C ALA A 228 0.05 -2.90 17.70
N VAL A 229 1.25 -3.31 18.12
CA VAL A 229 1.88 -4.58 17.69
C VAL A 229 1.09 -5.78 18.18
N MET A 230 0.62 -5.77 19.45
CA MET A 230 -0.25 -6.83 20.00
C MET A 230 -1.55 -6.97 19.20
N ALA A 231 -2.16 -5.84 18.81
CA ALA A 231 -3.34 -5.82 17.95
C ALA A 231 -3.03 -6.30 16.52
N ALA A 232 -1.89 -5.92 15.95
CA ALA A 232 -1.43 -6.38 14.64
C ALA A 232 -1.11 -7.89 14.63
N THR A 233 -0.60 -8.44 15.75
CA THR A 233 -0.41 -9.88 15.93
C THR A 233 -1.75 -10.62 15.84
N LEU A 234 -2.81 -10.08 16.44
CA LEU A 234 -4.16 -10.62 16.26
C LEU A 234 -4.66 -10.45 14.82
N ALA A 235 -4.35 -9.31 14.17
CA ALA A 235 -4.71 -9.07 12.78
C ALA A 235 -4.03 -10.04 11.83
N ASP A 236 -2.76 -10.41 12.06
CA ASP A 236 -2.01 -11.40 11.26
C ASP A 236 -2.20 -12.84 11.75
N ASN A 237 -3.43 -13.19 12.12
CA ASN A 237 -3.81 -14.56 12.51
C ASN A 237 -2.92 -15.17 13.62
N GLY A 238 -2.50 -14.35 14.56
CA GLY A 238 -1.69 -14.75 15.72
C GLY A 238 -0.19 -14.87 15.44
N VAL A 239 0.32 -14.35 14.34
CA VAL A 239 1.75 -14.20 14.07
C VAL A 239 2.16 -12.76 14.37
N ASN A 240 3.21 -12.59 15.17
CA ASN A 240 3.75 -11.26 15.44
C ASN A 240 4.44 -10.72 14.18
N PRO A 241 4.00 -9.58 13.63
CA PRO A 241 4.53 -9.08 12.35
C PRO A 241 5.96 -8.55 12.45
N ALA A 242 6.46 -8.23 13.65
CA ALA A 242 7.83 -7.76 13.86
C ALA A 242 8.83 -8.90 14.08
N THR A 243 8.45 -9.93 14.85
CA THR A 243 9.33 -11.07 15.17
C THR A 243 9.10 -12.29 14.30
N HIS A 244 7.97 -12.34 13.58
CA HIS A 244 7.48 -13.50 12.82
C HIS A 244 7.22 -14.75 13.66
N GLU A 245 7.19 -14.59 14.99
CA GLU A 245 6.85 -15.67 15.92
C GLU A 245 5.34 -15.85 16.01
N ARG A 246 4.88 -17.10 16.01
CA ARG A 246 3.47 -17.42 16.22
C ARG A 246 3.14 -17.38 17.71
N ALA A 247 2.40 -16.36 18.14
CA ALA A 247 1.91 -16.22 19.51
C ALA A 247 0.64 -17.04 19.76
N LEU A 248 -0.22 -17.21 18.72
CA LEU A 248 -1.48 -17.94 18.82
C LEU A 248 -1.83 -18.64 17.49
N SER A 249 -2.56 -19.75 17.52
CA SER A 249 -3.04 -20.39 16.29
C SER A 249 -4.16 -19.57 15.64
N THR A 250 -4.30 -19.70 14.30
CA THR A 250 -5.32 -18.98 13.52
C THR A 250 -6.75 -19.21 14.07
N ALA A 251 -7.11 -20.47 14.35
CA ALA A 251 -8.44 -20.81 14.84
C ALA A 251 -8.75 -20.17 16.22
N LEU A 252 -7.76 -20.12 17.11
CA LEU A 252 -7.93 -19.47 18.41
C LEU A 252 -7.95 -17.93 18.28
N THR A 253 -7.18 -17.37 17.36
CA THR A 253 -7.22 -15.93 17.06
C THR A 253 -8.62 -15.51 16.57
N GLU A 254 -9.21 -16.27 15.66
CA GLU A 254 -10.58 -16.05 15.17
C GLU A 254 -11.58 -16.07 16.34
N ARG A 255 -11.46 -17.03 17.28
CA ARG A 255 -12.31 -17.11 18.46
C ARG A 255 -12.17 -15.89 19.37
N VAL A 256 -10.95 -15.45 19.65
CA VAL A 256 -10.67 -14.26 20.48
C VAL A 256 -11.25 -13.00 19.84
N LEU A 257 -11.03 -12.79 18.55
CA LEU A 257 -11.55 -11.63 17.81
C LEU A 257 -13.09 -11.62 17.77
N SER A 258 -13.72 -12.79 17.62
CA SER A 258 -15.20 -12.92 17.65
C SER A 258 -15.76 -12.43 18.98
N VAL A 259 -15.18 -12.85 20.10
CA VAL A 259 -15.63 -12.42 21.43
C VAL A 259 -15.30 -10.94 21.70
N MET A 260 -14.16 -10.44 21.23
CA MET A 260 -13.83 -9.01 21.32
C MET A 260 -14.86 -8.14 20.58
N THR A 261 -15.44 -8.63 19.48
CA THR A 261 -16.44 -7.89 18.70
C THR A 261 -17.68 -7.55 19.53
N THR A 262 -18.19 -8.51 20.28
CA THR A 262 -19.46 -8.38 21.01
C THR A 262 -19.30 -7.95 22.46
N CYS A 263 -18.15 -8.22 23.10
CA CYS A 263 -17.95 -8.06 24.54
C CYS A 263 -16.79 -7.12 24.92
N GLY A 264 -15.97 -6.65 23.96
CA GLY A 264 -14.71 -5.99 24.28
C GLY A 264 -14.83 -4.54 24.77
N MET A 265 -15.90 -3.84 24.42
CA MET A 265 -16.11 -2.41 24.72
C MET A 265 -17.15 -2.20 25.84
N TYR A 266 -17.24 -3.12 26.80
CA TYR A 266 -18.19 -3.06 27.91
C TYR A 266 -19.63 -2.89 27.40
N ASN A 267 -20.43 -2.04 28.07
CA ASN A 267 -21.81 -1.77 27.67
C ASN A 267 -21.93 -0.90 26.41
N ALA A 268 -20.81 -0.38 25.88
CA ALA A 268 -20.76 0.35 24.61
C ALA A 268 -20.50 -0.54 23.39
N ALA A 269 -20.45 -1.87 23.53
CA ALA A 269 -20.10 -2.79 22.43
C ALA A 269 -21.04 -2.63 21.21
N GLY A 270 -22.33 -2.43 21.42
CA GLY A 270 -23.30 -2.20 20.34
C GLY A 270 -23.05 -0.90 19.57
N ASP A 271 -22.85 0.23 20.28
CA ASP A 271 -22.51 1.52 19.66
C ASP A 271 -21.16 1.43 18.93
N TRP A 272 -20.19 0.77 19.54
CA TRP A 272 -18.88 0.55 18.94
C TRP A 272 -18.95 -0.23 17.62
N VAL A 273 -19.69 -1.33 17.58
CA VAL A 273 -19.85 -2.15 16.36
C VAL A 273 -20.52 -1.34 15.24
N THR A 274 -21.49 -0.47 15.56
CA THR A 274 -22.19 0.31 14.56
C THR A 274 -21.42 1.55 14.07
N THR A 275 -20.49 2.08 14.87
CA THR A 275 -19.78 3.35 14.57
C THR A 275 -18.31 3.15 14.22
N VAL A 276 -17.67 2.10 14.71
CA VAL A 276 -16.27 1.75 14.45
C VAL A 276 -16.15 0.46 13.66
N GLY A 277 -16.91 -0.59 14.04
CA GLY A 277 -16.99 -1.84 13.31
C GLY A 277 -15.70 -2.66 13.29
N LEU A 278 -14.96 -2.67 14.40
CA LEU A 278 -13.72 -3.44 14.59
C LEU A 278 -13.77 -4.23 15.88
N PRO A 279 -13.31 -5.50 15.95
CA PRO A 279 -13.03 -6.17 17.23
C PRO A 279 -12.11 -5.29 18.07
N ALA A 280 -12.48 -5.05 19.34
CA ALA A 280 -11.72 -4.13 20.18
C ALA A 280 -11.71 -4.55 21.64
N LYS A 281 -10.78 -3.99 22.43
CA LYS A 281 -10.79 -4.08 23.88
C LYS A 281 -10.33 -2.78 24.52
N SER A 282 -11.13 -2.32 25.48
CA SER A 282 -10.86 -1.14 26.30
C SER A 282 -10.31 -1.51 27.67
N GLY A 283 -9.49 -0.63 28.24
CA GLY A 283 -8.94 -0.74 29.59
C GLY A 283 -9.04 0.58 30.35
N VAL A 284 -9.35 0.49 31.65
CA VAL A 284 -9.48 1.67 32.53
C VAL A 284 -8.18 2.45 32.76
N GLY A 285 -7.05 1.94 32.29
CA GLY A 285 -5.81 2.69 32.18
C GLY A 285 -5.81 3.74 31.07
N GLY A 286 -6.86 3.82 30.26
CA GLY A 286 -6.99 4.75 29.13
C GLY A 286 -6.55 4.20 27.79
N GLY A 287 -6.24 2.90 27.72
CA GLY A 287 -5.88 2.22 26.48
C GLY A 287 -7.09 1.64 25.75
N ILE A 288 -7.04 1.61 24.42
CA ILE A 288 -7.94 0.84 23.55
C ILE A 288 -7.09 0.15 22.49
N ILE A 289 -7.38 -1.13 22.20
CA ILE A 289 -6.92 -1.81 20.99
C ILE A 289 -8.12 -2.08 20.08
N ALA A 290 -7.92 -1.95 18.77
CA ALA A 290 -8.89 -2.36 17.76
C ALA A 290 -8.17 -3.11 16.63
N VAL A 291 -8.83 -4.09 16.03
CA VAL A 291 -8.21 -5.02 15.08
C VAL A 291 -9.01 -5.08 13.79
N LEU A 292 -8.37 -4.84 12.66
CA LEU A 292 -8.91 -5.17 11.35
C LEU A 292 -8.24 -6.46 10.85
N PRO A 293 -8.93 -7.61 10.90
CA PRO A 293 -8.33 -8.90 10.56
C PRO A 293 -7.70 -8.91 9.17
N GLY A 294 -6.48 -9.43 9.07
CA GLY A 294 -5.71 -9.52 7.83
C GLY A 294 -5.04 -8.22 7.38
N GLN A 295 -5.23 -7.09 8.09
CA GLN A 295 -4.73 -5.80 7.64
C GLN A 295 -3.91 -5.04 8.68
N LEU A 296 -4.50 -4.70 9.83
CA LEU A 296 -3.84 -3.82 10.81
C LEU A 296 -4.40 -3.95 12.23
N GLY A 297 -3.60 -3.48 13.20
CA GLY A 297 -3.99 -3.18 14.56
C GLY A 297 -3.92 -1.68 14.83
N ILE A 298 -4.87 -1.18 15.60
CA ILE A 298 -4.91 0.20 16.10
C ILE A 298 -4.77 0.14 17.62
N SER A 299 -4.03 1.09 18.19
CA SER A 299 -4.03 1.35 19.61
C SER A 299 -4.12 2.83 19.90
N VAL A 300 -4.77 3.15 21.00
CA VAL A 300 -4.86 4.50 21.52
C VAL A 300 -4.55 4.48 23.01
N TYR A 301 -3.82 5.46 23.48
CA TYR A 301 -3.64 5.75 24.91
C TYR A 301 -4.10 7.18 25.20
N SER A 302 -5.14 7.32 26.02
CA SER A 302 -5.56 8.61 26.59
C SER A 302 -6.35 8.35 27.87
N PRO A 303 -5.88 8.80 29.05
CA PRO A 303 -6.39 8.32 30.34
C PRO A 303 -7.75 8.87 30.74
N ARG A 304 -8.28 9.92 30.09
CA ARG A 304 -9.64 10.43 30.39
C ARG A 304 -10.70 9.45 29.90
N LEU A 305 -11.52 8.97 30.82
CA LEU A 305 -12.57 7.97 30.59
C LEU A 305 -13.94 8.62 30.58
N ASP A 306 -14.84 8.03 29.79
CA ASP A 306 -16.29 8.32 29.80
C ASP A 306 -17.01 7.61 30.97
N GLY A 307 -18.33 7.80 31.08
CA GLY A 307 -19.15 7.17 32.11
C GLY A 307 -19.23 5.65 32.03
N GLN A 308 -18.73 5.03 30.95
CA GLN A 308 -18.69 3.58 30.74
C GLN A 308 -17.29 2.99 30.95
N GLY A 309 -16.29 3.82 31.24
CA GLY A 309 -14.90 3.42 31.47
C GLY A 309 -14.05 3.29 30.21
N ASN A 310 -14.50 3.84 29.07
CA ASN A 310 -13.74 3.88 27.83
C ASN A 310 -13.00 5.21 27.69
N SER A 311 -11.81 5.19 27.06
CA SER A 311 -11.06 6.40 26.74
C SER A 311 -11.86 7.30 25.79
N VAL A 312 -12.15 8.55 26.20
CA VAL A 312 -12.93 9.51 25.41
C VAL A 312 -12.28 9.77 24.06
N ARG A 313 -11.01 10.23 24.07
CA ARG A 313 -10.23 10.48 22.84
C ARG A 313 -9.98 9.20 22.08
N GLY A 314 -9.82 8.07 22.77
CA GLY A 314 -9.62 6.76 22.16
C GLY A 314 -10.81 6.31 21.31
N VAL A 315 -12.02 6.46 21.83
CA VAL A 315 -13.27 6.17 21.07
C VAL A 315 -13.40 7.11 19.88
N ALA A 316 -13.17 8.42 20.08
CA ALA A 316 -13.24 9.42 19.02
C ALA A 316 -12.22 9.14 17.89
N ALA A 317 -10.98 8.85 18.25
CA ALA A 317 -9.92 8.56 17.29
C ALA A 317 -10.18 7.28 16.49
N CYS A 318 -10.62 6.18 17.15
CA CYS A 318 -10.97 4.95 16.44
C CYS A 318 -12.17 5.14 15.51
N ARG A 319 -13.18 5.91 15.91
CA ARG A 319 -14.34 6.26 15.07
C ARG A 319 -13.90 7.05 13.82
N GLU A 320 -13.05 8.05 14.02
CA GLU A 320 -12.56 8.89 12.93
C GLU A 320 -11.66 8.10 11.97
N LEU A 321 -10.76 7.23 12.48
CA LEU A 321 -9.96 6.33 11.65
C LEU A 321 -10.84 5.37 10.85
N SER A 322 -11.80 4.72 11.51
CA SER A 322 -12.73 3.79 10.83
C SER A 322 -13.48 4.49 9.70
N ARG A 323 -13.98 5.71 9.94
CA ARG A 323 -14.70 6.49 8.94
C ARG A 323 -13.80 6.93 7.78
N ARG A 324 -12.60 7.46 8.05
CA ARG A 324 -11.69 7.99 7.02
C ARG A 324 -11.06 6.90 6.18
N LEU A 325 -10.69 5.79 6.81
CA LEU A 325 -9.98 4.69 6.16
C LEU A 325 -10.92 3.54 5.76
N GLU A 326 -12.25 3.70 5.97
CA GLU A 326 -13.28 2.69 5.65
C GLU A 326 -12.99 1.31 6.27
N LEU A 327 -12.55 1.32 7.56
CA LEU A 327 -12.08 0.10 8.24
C LEU A 327 -13.21 -0.76 8.80
N HIS A 328 -14.46 -0.31 8.73
CA HIS A 328 -15.60 -1.08 9.26
C HIS A 328 -15.70 -2.44 8.55
N PHE A 329 -15.79 -3.53 9.31
CA PHE A 329 -15.73 -4.90 8.76
C PHE A 329 -16.81 -5.17 7.69
N CYS A 330 -17.93 -4.45 7.69
CA CYS A 330 -18.93 -4.55 6.63
C CYS A 330 -18.47 -4.00 5.28
N HIS A 331 -17.43 -3.16 5.24
CA HIS A 331 -16.85 -2.64 4.01
C HIS A 331 -15.68 -3.52 3.50
N VAL A 332 -15.05 -4.30 4.39
CA VAL A 332 -13.86 -5.10 4.07
C VAL A 332 -14.29 -6.44 3.46
N THR A 333 -14.51 -6.47 2.17
CA THR A 333 -14.96 -7.69 1.49
C THR A 333 -13.85 -8.64 1.03
N ARG A 334 -12.61 -8.18 0.80
CA ARG A 334 -11.42 -9.01 0.52
C ARG A 334 -10.13 -8.20 0.68
N SER A 335 -9.18 -8.64 1.50
CA SER A 335 -7.84 -8.05 1.51
C SER A 335 -7.03 -8.59 0.33
N ALA A 336 -6.67 -7.73 -0.61
CA ALA A 336 -5.63 -8.03 -1.56
C ALA A 336 -4.28 -8.00 -0.82
N ARG A 337 -3.69 -9.17 -0.54
CA ARG A 337 -2.34 -9.27 0.05
C ARG A 337 -1.25 -8.66 -0.83
N THR A 338 -1.53 -8.46 -2.12
CA THR A 338 -0.65 -7.83 -3.10
C THR A 338 -1.48 -6.90 -3.99
N ALA A 339 -1.44 -5.60 -3.73
CA ALA A 339 -2.06 -4.62 -4.64
C ALA A 339 -1.14 -4.29 -5.82
N ILE A 340 0.19 -4.40 -5.65
CA ILE A 340 1.17 -4.23 -6.72
C ILE A 340 1.34 -5.58 -7.41
N ARG A 341 0.93 -5.64 -8.68
CA ARG A 341 1.13 -6.80 -9.56
C ARG A 341 2.53 -6.85 -10.12
N ALA A 342 3.03 -5.70 -10.54
CA ALA A 342 4.35 -5.55 -11.14
C ALA A 342 4.85 -4.12 -10.93
N GLU A 343 6.15 -4.01 -10.78
CA GLU A 343 6.90 -2.77 -10.79
C GLU A 343 8.05 -2.95 -11.77
N HIS A 344 8.25 -1.96 -12.65
CA HIS A 344 9.36 -1.96 -13.60
C HIS A 344 9.74 -0.54 -13.97
N SER A 345 11.01 -0.36 -14.30
CA SER A 345 11.50 0.90 -14.86
C SER A 345 11.24 0.98 -16.37
N VAL A 346 11.32 2.19 -16.93
CA VAL A 346 11.20 2.34 -18.39
C VAL A 346 12.44 1.81 -19.12
N SER A 347 13.57 1.60 -18.43
CA SER A 347 14.73 0.89 -18.98
C SER A 347 14.49 -0.60 -19.14
N GLU A 348 13.76 -1.23 -18.20
CA GLU A 348 13.43 -2.67 -18.21
C GLU A 348 12.29 -2.97 -19.20
N LEU A 349 11.24 -2.15 -19.19
CA LEU A 349 10.06 -2.32 -20.03
C LEU A 349 9.70 -1.01 -20.74
N PRO A 350 10.40 -0.66 -21.82
CA PRO A 350 10.18 0.58 -22.55
C PRO A 350 8.84 0.60 -23.29
N SER A 351 8.43 1.79 -23.69
CA SER A 351 7.24 1.97 -24.55
C SER A 351 7.47 1.39 -25.95
N ARG A 352 6.38 1.30 -26.70
CA ARG A 352 6.43 0.94 -28.12
C ARG A 352 6.86 2.09 -29.03
N MET A 353 7.28 3.23 -28.45
CA MET A 353 7.91 4.31 -29.19
C MET A 353 9.34 3.92 -29.55
N ARG A 354 9.66 3.94 -30.81
CA ARG A 354 11.01 3.72 -31.27
C ARG A 354 11.84 4.98 -31.10
N ARG A 355 12.90 4.90 -30.30
CA ARG A 355 13.79 6.04 -30.01
C ARG A 355 15.00 6.04 -30.93
N SER A 356 15.58 7.21 -31.16
CA SER A 356 16.89 7.33 -31.80
C SER A 356 17.96 6.60 -30.99
N PRO A 357 19.10 6.19 -31.57
CA PRO A 357 20.21 5.58 -30.84
C PRO A 357 20.67 6.42 -29.63
N ASP A 358 20.74 7.73 -29.79
CA ASP A 358 21.15 8.66 -28.71
C ASP A 358 20.12 8.71 -27.58
N ASP A 359 18.83 8.82 -27.92
CA ASP A 359 17.75 8.77 -26.92
C ASP A 359 17.69 7.42 -26.22
N ALA A 360 17.88 6.33 -26.96
CA ALA A 360 17.93 4.99 -26.39
C ALA A 360 19.11 4.84 -25.40
N ALA A 361 20.26 5.44 -25.69
CA ALA A 361 21.40 5.44 -24.78
C ALA A 361 21.12 6.24 -23.50
N VAL A 362 20.44 7.39 -23.61
CA VAL A 362 20.00 8.17 -22.43
C VAL A 362 19.01 7.38 -21.58
N LEU A 363 18.02 6.72 -22.20
CA LEU A 363 17.05 5.89 -21.48
C LEU A 363 17.68 4.64 -20.85
N ALA A 364 18.69 4.04 -21.49
CA ALA A 364 19.44 2.93 -20.90
C ALA A 364 20.24 3.37 -19.65
N ALA A 365 20.73 4.62 -19.64
CA ALA A 365 21.52 5.16 -18.52
C ALA A 365 20.66 5.74 -17.38
N HIS A 366 19.48 6.27 -17.68
CA HIS A 366 18.65 7.04 -16.74
C HIS A 366 17.20 6.56 -16.64
N GLY A 367 16.82 5.52 -17.37
CA GLY A 367 15.44 5.04 -17.41
C GLY A 367 14.93 4.50 -16.08
N ASP A 368 15.82 4.12 -15.17
CA ASP A 368 15.44 3.69 -13.79
C ASP A 368 14.84 4.83 -12.96
N ARG A 369 14.99 6.07 -13.41
CA ARG A 369 14.39 7.26 -12.81
C ARG A 369 12.92 7.47 -13.21
N ALA A 370 12.37 6.57 -14.01
CA ALA A 370 10.94 6.53 -14.32
C ALA A 370 10.42 5.12 -14.13
N ARG A 371 9.38 4.97 -13.29
CA ARG A 371 8.82 3.66 -12.92
C ARG A 371 7.34 3.56 -13.23
N VAL A 372 6.91 2.34 -13.50
CA VAL A 372 5.50 1.97 -13.72
C VAL A 372 5.10 0.96 -12.65
N TYR A 373 4.06 1.29 -11.88
CA TYR A 373 3.44 0.41 -10.90
C TYR A 373 2.11 -0.09 -11.44
N GLU A 374 2.02 -1.38 -11.74
CA GLU A 374 0.77 -2.03 -12.16
C GLU A 374 0.01 -2.50 -10.92
N LEU A 375 -1.13 -1.88 -10.63
CA LEU A 375 -2.01 -2.28 -9.53
C LEU A 375 -3.10 -3.25 -10.03
N HIS A 376 -3.60 -4.11 -9.10
CA HIS A 376 -4.65 -5.08 -9.42
C HIS A 376 -5.54 -5.40 -8.22
N GLY A 377 -6.72 -5.99 -8.50
CA GLY A 377 -7.73 -6.34 -7.48
C GLY A 377 -8.48 -5.11 -6.97
N ASP A 378 -9.23 -5.25 -5.88
CA ASP A 378 -9.90 -4.12 -5.24
C ASP A 378 -8.90 -3.33 -4.39
N LEU A 379 -8.82 -2.03 -4.63
CA LEU A 379 -7.89 -1.15 -3.94
C LEU A 379 -8.56 -0.58 -2.68
N LEU A 380 -8.44 -1.33 -1.60
CA LEU A 380 -8.85 -0.96 -0.25
C LEU A 380 -7.67 -0.32 0.51
N PHE A 381 -7.86 0.06 1.78
CA PHE A 381 -6.83 0.72 2.59
C PHE A 381 -5.47 0.01 2.52
N SER A 382 -5.40 -1.28 2.88
CA SER A 382 -4.11 -2.00 2.95
C SER A 382 -3.39 -2.15 1.61
N GLY A 383 -4.17 -2.29 0.53
CA GLY A 383 -3.62 -2.35 -0.83
C GLY A 383 -3.06 -0.99 -1.27
N ALA A 384 -3.81 0.09 -1.01
CA ALA A 384 -3.38 1.45 -1.30
C ALA A 384 -2.18 1.87 -0.46
N GLU A 385 -2.18 1.57 0.83
CA GLU A 385 -1.07 1.84 1.76
C GLU A 385 0.23 1.22 1.26
N ARG A 386 0.23 -0.07 0.88
CA ARG A 386 1.41 -0.74 0.34
C ARG A 386 1.91 -0.12 -0.96
N ALA A 387 0.99 0.23 -1.86
CA ALA A 387 1.35 0.88 -3.13
C ALA A 387 1.96 2.27 -2.89
N VAL A 388 1.32 3.08 -2.05
CA VAL A 388 1.79 4.41 -1.67
C VAL A 388 3.17 4.33 -1.04
N ARG A 389 3.35 3.49 -0.04
CA ARG A 389 4.62 3.28 0.65
C ARG A 389 5.76 2.83 -0.27
N ALA A 390 5.48 1.87 -1.18
CA ALA A 390 6.48 1.43 -2.16
C ALA A 390 6.92 2.56 -3.08
N ILE A 391 5.97 3.41 -3.50
CA ILE A 391 6.25 4.58 -4.35
C ILE A 391 7.02 5.64 -3.56
N GLU A 392 6.63 5.95 -2.32
CA GLU A 392 7.33 6.90 -1.44
C GLU A 392 8.79 6.49 -1.22
N ALA A 393 9.04 5.20 -0.95
CA ALA A 393 10.40 4.68 -0.76
C ALA A 393 11.30 4.88 -1.99
N ALA A 394 10.74 4.89 -3.20
CA ALA A 394 11.46 5.08 -4.45
C ALA A 394 11.50 6.55 -4.89
N SER A 395 10.67 7.43 -4.33
CA SER A 395 10.36 8.78 -4.87
C SER A 395 11.58 9.70 -4.99
N GLY A 396 12.54 9.61 -4.05
CA GLY A 396 13.74 10.46 -4.05
C GLY A 396 14.65 10.32 -5.27
N GLU A 397 14.50 9.25 -6.04
CA GLU A 397 15.29 8.95 -7.24
C GLU A 397 14.48 9.12 -8.53
N LEU A 398 13.17 9.41 -8.43
CA LEU A 398 12.29 9.44 -9.59
C LEU A 398 12.18 10.80 -10.25
N ASP A 399 12.12 10.79 -11.57
CA ASP A 399 11.73 11.92 -12.41
C ASP A 399 10.27 11.82 -12.87
N ALA A 400 9.79 10.58 -13.07
CA ALA A 400 8.44 10.30 -13.50
C ALA A 400 7.92 8.98 -12.90
N LEU A 401 6.60 8.89 -12.76
CA LEU A 401 5.89 7.73 -12.23
C LEU A 401 4.62 7.50 -13.04
N ALA A 402 4.32 6.24 -13.38
CA ALA A 402 3.02 5.84 -13.90
C ALA A 402 2.35 4.83 -12.95
N ILE A 403 1.10 5.09 -12.57
CA ILE A 403 0.26 4.18 -11.77
C ILE A 403 -0.82 3.62 -12.69
N ASP A 404 -0.77 2.31 -12.92
CA ASP A 404 -1.68 1.62 -13.84
C ASP A 404 -2.82 0.95 -13.07
N LEU A 405 -4.03 1.48 -13.22
CA LEU A 405 -5.27 1.03 -12.56
C LEU A 405 -6.16 0.17 -13.47
N ARG A 406 -5.73 -0.20 -14.65
CA ARG A 406 -6.57 -0.96 -15.61
C ARG A 406 -7.05 -2.30 -15.05
N ARG A 407 -6.28 -2.92 -14.15
CA ARG A 407 -6.60 -4.22 -13.53
C ARG A 407 -7.16 -4.07 -12.11
N VAL A 408 -7.38 -2.85 -11.65
CA VAL A 408 -8.08 -2.56 -10.39
C VAL A 408 -9.58 -2.73 -10.63
N GLY A 409 -10.27 -3.43 -9.73
CA GLY A 409 -11.73 -3.57 -9.75
C GLY A 409 -12.38 -2.31 -9.20
N GLU A 410 -12.44 -2.17 -7.90
CA GLU A 410 -12.96 -1.01 -7.18
C GLU A 410 -11.83 -0.23 -6.50
N VAL A 411 -12.03 1.08 -6.35
CA VAL A 411 -11.15 1.96 -5.57
C VAL A 411 -11.98 2.56 -4.44
N SER A 412 -11.66 2.21 -3.18
CA SER A 412 -12.35 2.78 -2.02
C SER A 412 -12.07 4.29 -1.89
N VAL A 413 -12.93 5.00 -1.15
CA VAL A 413 -12.76 6.44 -0.93
C VAL A 413 -11.43 6.71 -0.20
N ALA A 414 -11.07 5.85 0.76
CA ALA A 414 -9.80 5.92 1.47
C ALA A 414 -8.60 5.76 0.52
N ALA A 415 -8.62 4.73 -0.34
CA ALA A 415 -7.56 4.48 -1.31
C ALA A 415 -7.39 5.63 -2.30
N ARG A 416 -8.51 6.21 -2.76
CA ARG A 416 -8.50 7.41 -3.63
C ARG A 416 -7.83 8.58 -2.91
N GLY A 417 -8.27 8.89 -1.67
CA GLY A 417 -7.67 9.97 -0.89
C GLY A 417 -6.17 9.79 -0.67
N MET A 418 -5.69 8.55 -0.45
CA MET A 418 -4.26 8.26 -0.31
C MET A 418 -3.49 8.49 -1.62
N LEU A 419 -4.03 8.09 -2.78
CA LEU A 419 -3.40 8.35 -4.07
C LEU A 419 -3.39 9.85 -4.42
N ASP A 420 -4.45 10.60 -4.08
CA ASP A 420 -4.50 12.05 -4.26
C ASP A 420 -3.46 12.76 -3.38
N MET A 421 -3.29 12.33 -2.11
CA MET A 421 -2.27 12.86 -1.21
C MET A 421 -0.86 12.54 -1.70
N LEU A 422 -0.60 11.29 -2.13
CA LEU A 422 0.68 10.90 -2.73
C LEU A 422 1.03 11.80 -3.91
N GLN A 423 0.07 12.05 -4.80
CA GLN A 423 0.28 12.95 -5.95
C GLN A 423 0.58 14.39 -5.52
N ALA A 424 -0.14 14.88 -4.47
CA ALA A 424 0.10 16.21 -3.92
C ALA A 424 1.48 16.37 -3.27
N GLU A 425 2.09 15.30 -2.80
CA GLU A 425 3.47 15.27 -2.26
C GLU A 425 4.52 15.15 -3.37
N LEU A 426 4.31 14.26 -4.34
CA LEU A 426 5.29 13.98 -5.39
C LEU A 426 5.47 15.14 -6.38
N VAL A 427 4.39 15.82 -6.75
CA VAL A 427 4.43 16.90 -7.75
C VAL A 427 5.31 18.09 -7.30
N PRO A 428 5.19 18.62 -6.07
CA PRO A 428 6.09 19.65 -5.56
C PRO A 428 7.55 19.17 -5.41
N ALA A 429 7.77 17.87 -5.14
CA ALA A 429 9.09 17.25 -5.11
C ALA A 429 9.72 17.12 -6.50
N GLY A 430 8.98 17.49 -7.55
CA GLY A 430 9.46 17.49 -8.93
C GLY A 430 9.22 16.18 -9.67
N VAL A 431 8.56 15.19 -9.09
CA VAL A 431 8.19 13.94 -9.77
C VAL A 431 6.94 14.17 -10.62
N ARG A 432 6.97 13.74 -11.86
CA ARG A 432 5.83 13.82 -12.77
C ARG A 432 4.99 12.53 -12.67
N VAL A 433 3.68 12.65 -12.42
CA VAL A 433 2.79 11.51 -12.19
C VAL A 433 1.86 11.30 -13.37
N ALA A 434 1.81 10.07 -13.88
CA ALA A 434 0.86 9.59 -14.88
C ALA A 434 -0.10 8.59 -14.22
N LEU A 435 -1.39 8.70 -14.51
CA LEU A 435 -2.41 7.73 -14.11
C LEU A 435 -2.92 7.01 -15.35
N VAL A 436 -2.94 5.68 -15.36
CA VAL A 436 -3.58 4.91 -16.42
C VAL A 436 -4.93 4.43 -15.90
N ASP A 437 -5.97 5.21 -16.20
CA ASP A 437 -7.32 5.01 -15.67
C ASP A 437 -8.39 5.20 -16.77
N PRO A 438 -8.52 4.23 -17.71
CA PRO A 438 -9.46 4.32 -18.82
C PRO A 438 -10.94 4.34 -18.39
N ASP A 439 -11.22 3.82 -17.19
CA ASP A 439 -12.58 3.68 -16.66
C ASP A 439 -12.96 4.80 -15.68
N ALA A 440 -12.09 5.82 -15.52
CA ALA A 440 -12.26 6.96 -14.60
C ALA A 440 -12.56 6.55 -13.14
N LYS A 441 -11.92 5.46 -12.65
CA LYS A 441 -12.11 4.91 -11.29
C LYS A 441 -11.74 5.89 -10.19
N LEU A 442 -10.77 6.79 -10.47
CA LEU A 442 -10.42 7.90 -9.58
C LEU A 442 -11.30 9.14 -9.79
N GLY A 443 -12.29 9.10 -10.69
CA GLY A 443 -13.15 10.23 -10.97
C GLY A 443 -12.50 11.35 -11.79
N HIS A 444 -11.33 11.12 -12.36
CA HIS A 444 -10.64 12.05 -13.26
C HIS A 444 -11.07 11.76 -14.69
N ASP A 445 -11.78 12.69 -15.32
CA ASP A 445 -12.12 12.57 -16.74
C ASP A 445 -10.86 12.81 -17.58
N VAL A 446 -10.49 11.81 -18.41
CA VAL A 446 -9.37 11.88 -19.35
C VAL A 446 -9.43 13.12 -20.24
N SER A 447 -10.65 13.61 -20.54
CA SER A 447 -10.88 14.79 -21.37
C SER A 447 -10.70 16.12 -20.62
N SER A 448 -10.71 16.13 -19.29
CA SER A 448 -10.72 17.35 -18.46
C SER A 448 -9.34 17.87 -18.06
N LEU A 449 -8.30 17.03 -18.15
CA LEU A 449 -6.94 17.41 -17.76
C LEU A 449 -6.18 18.01 -18.94
N ARG A 450 -5.68 19.25 -18.76
CA ARG A 450 -4.83 19.89 -19.75
C ARG A 450 -3.46 19.18 -19.82
N PRO A 451 -2.77 19.20 -20.98
CA PRO A 451 -1.44 18.58 -21.11
C PRO A 451 -0.42 19.06 -20.08
N ASP A 452 -0.60 20.27 -19.55
CA ASP A 452 0.31 20.93 -18.59
C ASP A 452 -0.27 20.98 -17.17
N ASP A 453 -1.30 20.17 -16.84
CA ASP A 453 -1.89 20.17 -15.48
C ASP A 453 -0.81 19.71 -14.48
N PRO A 454 -0.50 20.54 -13.45
CA PRO A 454 0.50 20.19 -12.44
C PRO A 454 0.11 18.96 -11.61
N ARG A 455 -1.18 18.60 -11.60
CA ARG A 455 -1.70 17.42 -10.87
C ARG A 455 -1.37 16.09 -11.55
N GLY A 456 -0.72 16.09 -12.73
CA GLY A 456 -0.40 14.90 -13.48
C GLY A 456 -1.25 14.73 -14.74
N ARG A 457 -1.06 13.62 -15.42
CA ARG A 457 -1.74 13.32 -16.68
C ARG A 457 -2.45 11.98 -16.61
N VAL A 458 -3.68 11.89 -17.13
CA VAL A 458 -4.43 10.63 -17.22
C VAL A 458 -4.32 10.06 -18.62
N PHE A 459 -4.10 8.75 -18.71
CA PHE A 459 -3.93 7.99 -19.94
C PHE A 459 -4.93 6.84 -20.00
N ILE A 460 -5.30 6.43 -21.20
CA ILE A 460 -6.18 5.28 -21.44
C ILE A 460 -5.42 3.95 -21.53
N ASP A 461 -4.14 4.00 -21.80
CA ASP A 461 -3.28 2.81 -21.91
C ASP A 461 -1.90 3.05 -21.30
N ARG A 462 -1.27 1.95 -20.83
CA ARG A 462 0.04 1.97 -20.18
C ARG A 462 1.15 2.44 -21.13
N ASP A 463 1.08 2.03 -22.39
CA ASP A 463 2.15 2.27 -23.35
C ASP A 463 2.36 3.78 -23.62
N THR A 464 1.27 4.54 -23.77
CA THR A 464 1.33 6.00 -23.88
C THR A 464 1.76 6.69 -22.58
N ALA A 465 1.41 6.13 -21.43
CA ALA A 465 1.90 6.63 -20.14
C ALA A 465 3.40 6.37 -19.98
N THR A 466 3.88 5.19 -20.37
CA THR A 466 5.30 4.85 -20.37
C THR A 466 6.09 5.76 -21.32
N GLU A 467 5.58 5.99 -22.55
CA GLU A 467 6.18 6.93 -23.51
C GLU A 467 6.33 8.35 -22.93
N TRP A 468 5.30 8.83 -22.24
CA TRP A 468 5.34 10.11 -21.57
C TRP A 468 6.38 10.15 -20.43
N CYS A 469 6.52 9.08 -19.66
CA CYS A 469 7.56 8.98 -18.64
C CYS A 469 8.97 8.99 -19.27
N GLU A 470 9.17 8.27 -20.38
CA GLU A 470 10.43 8.32 -21.15
C GLU A 470 10.74 9.74 -21.63
N ASP A 471 9.74 10.46 -22.16
CA ASP A 471 9.93 11.84 -22.65
C ASP A 471 10.38 12.78 -21.52
N ILE A 472 9.94 12.58 -20.30
CA ILE A 472 10.38 13.35 -19.12
C ILE A 472 11.83 13.04 -18.79
N VAL A 473 12.23 11.77 -18.76
CA VAL A 473 13.63 11.37 -18.53
C VAL A 473 14.52 11.97 -19.63
N LEU A 474 14.12 11.86 -20.88
CA LEU A 474 14.85 12.45 -22.01
C LEU A 474 14.97 13.96 -21.90
N ALA A 475 13.90 14.66 -21.51
CA ALA A 475 13.92 16.12 -21.36
C ALA A 475 14.88 16.58 -20.24
N ARG A 476 15.08 15.76 -19.21
CA ARG A 476 15.95 16.09 -18.06
C ARG A 476 17.41 15.68 -18.26
N HIS A 477 17.66 14.58 -18.97
CA HIS A 477 18.98 13.93 -19.00
C HIS A 477 19.65 13.93 -20.36
N ARG A 478 19.03 14.49 -21.40
CA ARG A 478 19.76 14.72 -22.67
C ARG A 478 20.93 15.65 -22.44
N PRO A 479 22.08 15.39 -23.07
CA PRO A 479 23.22 16.30 -23.04
C PRO A 479 22.85 17.70 -23.51
N PRO A 480 23.38 18.78 -22.90
CA PRO A 480 23.16 20.15 -23.36
C PRO A 480 23.50 20.31 -24.82
N GLY A 481 22.62 20.93 -25.62
CA GLY A 481 22.82 21.17 -27.05
C GLY A 481 22.34 20.03 -27.97
N THR A 482 21.89 18.89 -27.43
CA THR A 482 21.20 17.87 -28.21
C THR A 482 19.70 18.16 -28.18
N HIS A 483 19.13 18.47 -29.33
CA HIS A 483 17.70 18.65 -29.50
C HIS A 483 17.05 17.31 -29.93
N PRO A 484 15.76 17.05 -29.59
CA PRO A 484 15.06 15.96 -30.23
C PRO A 484 15.20 16.07 -31.73
N THR A 485 15.67 15.02 -32.41
CA THR A 485 15.67 14.98 -33.86
C THR A 485 14.24 14.93 -34.35
N THR A 486 13.63 16.11 -34.50
CA THR A 486 12.24 16.22 -35.01
C THR A 486 12.24 16.18 -36.52
N SER A 487 13.33 16.62 -37.15
CA SER A 487 13.50 16.64 -38.60
C SER A 487 14.95 16.27 -38.96
N ILE A 488 15.12 15.54 -40.05
CA ILE A 488 16.41 15.10 -40.57
C ILE A 488 16.42 15.32 -42.10
N ALA A 489 17.56 15.77 -42.63
CA ALA A 489 17.73 15.86 -44.07
C ALA A 489 17.82 14.46 -44.69
N LEU A 490 17.37 14.33 -45.94
CA LEU A 490 17.34 13.04 -46.62
C LEU A 490 18.74 12.39 -46.72
N ASP A 491 19.76 13.18 -46.98
CA ASP A 491 21.16 12.74 -47.11
C ASP A 491 21.80 12.37 -45.75
N GLU A 492 21.23 12.85 -44.64
CA GLU A 492 21.61 12.52 -43.25
C GLU A 492 20.82 11.34 -42.70
N HIS A 493 19.80 10.86 -43.43
CA HIS A 493 18.99 9.73 -42.94
C HIS A 493 19.88 8.49 -42.72
N PRO A 494 19.78 7.79 -41.55
CA PRO A 494 20.67 6.67 -41.18
C PRO A 494 20.81 5.59 -42.23
N LEU A 495 19.75 5.33 -43.00
CA LEU A 495 19.77 4.37 -44.11
C LEU A 495 20.71 4.80 -45.27
N LEU A 496 20.91 6.12 -45.45
CA LEU A 496 21.67 6.70 -46.54
C LEU A 496 23.04 7.21 -46.07
N ALA A 497 23.13 7.70 -44.85
CA ALA A 497 24.31 8.41 -44.30
C ALA A 497 25.62 7.63 -44.40
N GLU A 498 25.56 6.32 -44.33
CA GLU A 498 26.73 5.44 -44.39
C GLU A 498 27.02 4.89 -45.81
N LEU A 499 26.27 5.31 -46.83
CA LEU A 499 26.60 5.03 -48.22
C LEU A 499 27.75 5.90 -48.70
N ASP A 500 28.48 5.44 -49.73
CA ASP A 500 29.45 6.28 -50.40
C ASP A 500 28.81 7.61 -50.86
N PRO A 501 29.46 8.77 -50.72
CA PRO A 501 28.88 10.07 -51.06
C PRO A 501 28.28 10.16 -52.48
N GLY A 502 28.90 9.51 -53.47
CA GLY A 502 28.40 9.48 -54.83
C GLY A 502 27.14 8.63 -54.98
N ASP A 503 27.08 7.46 -54.31
CA ASP A 503 25.94 6.57 -54.29
C ASP A 503 24.78 7.16 -53.50
N ARG A 504 25.07 7.84 -52.38
CA ARG A 504 24.11 8.57 -51.58
C ARG A 504 23.39 9.67 -52.36
N ALA A 505 24.16 10.56 -52.99
CA ALA A 505 23.61 11.66 -53.78
C ALA A 505 22.73 11.16 -54.93
N ARG A 506 23.16 10.07 -55.59
CA ARG A 506 22.42 9.44 -56.66
C ARG A 506 21.11 8.82 -56.18
N LEU A 507 21.15 8.06 -55.11
CA LEU A 507 19.96 7.44 -54.56
C LEU A 507 18.97 8.47 -53.98
N ALA A 508 19.49 9.55 -53.37
CA ALA A 508 18.65 10.64 -52.84
C ALA A 508 17.84 11.33 -53.95
N ALA A 509 18.40 11.45 -55.17
CA ALA A 509 17.69 12.03 -56.31
C ALA A 509 16.52 11.18 -56.83
N ASP A 510 16.48 9.89 -56.49
CA ASP A 510 15.44 8.95 -56.87
C ASP A 510 14.25 8.87 -55.87
N PHE A 511 14.37 9.54 -54.74
CA PHE A 511 13.28 9.64 -53.77
C PHE A 511 12.31 10.78 -54.12
N GLY A 512 11.02 10.47 -54.06
CA GLY A 512 9.96 11.48 -54.15
C GLY A 512 9.52 11.88 -52.73
N GLU A 513 9.26 13.17 -52.50
CA GLU A 513 8.81 13.66 -51.19
C GLU A 513 7.29 13.70 -51.10
N ARG A 514 6.76 13.40 -49.92
CA ARG A 514 5.32 13.47 -49.59
C ARG A 514 5.11 13.99 -48.15
N THR A 515 4.01 14.71 -47.98
CA THR A 515 3.58 15.19 -46.65
C THR A 515 2.17 14.66 -46.33
N PHE A 516 1.93 14.39 -45.05
CA PHE A 516 0.65 13.91 -44.53
C PHE A 516 0.24 14.74 -43.35
N ALA A 517 -1.06 15.06 -43.26
CA ALA A 517 -1.63 15.74 -42.10
C ALA A 517 -1.79 14.78 -40.91
N ARG A 518 -1.88 15.32 -39.69
CA ARG A 518 -2.15 14.52 -38.49
C ARG A 518 -3.45 13.73 -38.67
N GLY A 519 -3.42 12.43 -38.39
CA GLY A 519 -4.55 11.49 -38.51
C GLY A 519 -4.74 10.92 -39.90
N GLU A 520 -3.99 11.38 -40.89
CA GLU A 520 -4.09 10.88 -42.27
C GLU A 520 -3.48 9.47 -42.38
N THR A 521 -4.17 8.58 -43.08
CA THR A 521 -3.67 7.22 -43.34
C THR A 521 -2.65 7.25 -44.49
N ILE A 522 -1.44 6.81 -44.25
CA ILE A 522 -0.35 6.75 -45.24
C ILE A 522 -0.42 5.46 -46.03
N ALA A 523 -0.76 4.35 -45.37
CA ALA A 523 -1.00 3.06 -45.98
C ALA A 523 -2.06 2.29 -45.20
N GLU A 524 -3.00 1.63 -45.88
CA GLU A 524 -3.99 0.77 -45.26
C GLU A 524 -3.52 -0.68 -45.21
N ARG A 525 -4.08 -1.43 -44.27
CA ARG A 525 -3.90 -2.89 -44.23
C ARG A 525 -4.45 -3.52 -45.51
N GLY A 526 -3.63 -4.27 -46.22
CA GLY A 526 -3.98 -4.88 -47.48
C GLY A 526 -3.51 -4.12 -48.71
N ASP A 527 -3.00 -2.87 -48.55
CA ASP A 527 -2.42 -2.10 -49.63
C ASP A 527 -1.26 -2.88 -50.27
N GLN A 528 -1.18 -2.78 -51.58
CA GLN A 528 -0.12 -3.38 -52.34
C GLN A 528 1.19 -2.65 -52.16
N ARG A 529 2.28 -3.19 -52.70
CA ARG A 529 3.62 -2.65 -52.71
C ARG A 529 3.62 -1.18 -53.14
N SER A 530 3.82 -0.25 -52.20
CA SER A 530 3.76 1.23 -52.44
C SER A 530 5.11 1.95 -52.35
N GLY A 531 6.16 1.28 -51.85
CA GLY A 531 7.51 1.83 -51.76
C GLY A 531 8.14 1.69 -50.38
N LEU A 532 9.39 2.18 -50.27
CA LEU A 532 10.12 2.37 -49.02
C LEU A 532 9.94 3.81 -48.61
N TYR A 533 9.47 4.03 -47.41
CA TYR A 533 9.26 5.36 -46.83
C TYR A 533 10.34 5.66 -45.80
N LEU A 534 11.04 6.77 -45.95
CA LEU A 534 11.98 7.33 -44.98
C LEU A 534 11.32 8.51 -44.28
N ILE A 535 11.21 8.49 -42.97
CA ILE A 535 10.59 9.57 -42.20
C ILE A 535 11.64 10.69 -42.02
N LEU A 536 11.35 11.86 -42.60
CA LEU A 536 12.21 13.03 -42.49
C LEU A 536 11.76 13.96 -41.35
N ASP A 537 10.46 14.04 -41.09
CA ASP A 537 9.90 14.80 -39.98
C ASP A 537 8.62 14.17 -39.50
N GLY A 538 8.31 14.36 -38.20
CA GLY A 538 7.09 13.88 -37.57
C GLY A 538 7.17 12.42 -37.11
N ARG A 539 5.98 11.88 -36.77
CA ARG A 539 5.79 10.52 -36.21
C ARG A 539 4.69 9.78 -36.96
N VAL A 540 4.92 8.50 -37.22
CA VAL A 540 3.91 7.59 -37.79
C VAL A 540 3.62 6.45 -36.83
N ARG A 541 2.37 6.05 -36.72
CA ARG A 541 1.89 4.96 -35.90
C ARG A 541 1.47 3.78 -36.78
N LEU A 542 2.07 2.62 -36.53
CA LEU A 542 1.64 1.35 -37.12
C LEU A 542 0.61 0.72 -36.21
N THR A 543 -0.53 0.30 -36.76
CA THR A 543 -1.65 -0.24 -36.00
C THR A 543 -2.16 -1.54 -36.58
N PHE A 544 -2.75 -2.38 -35.70
CA PHE A 544 -3.43 -3.59 -36.11
C PHE A 544 -4.80 -3.73 -35.40
N PRO A 545 -5.81 -4.36 -36.04
CA PRO A 545 -7.07 -4.61 -35.36
C PRO A 545 -6.91 -5.73 -34.35
N GLY A 546 -7.32 -5.51 -33.10
CA GLY A 546 -7.37 -6.52 -32.06
C GLY A 546 -8.59 -7.46 -32.21
N THR A 547 -8.56 -8.56 -31.48
CA THR A 547 -9.69 -9.50 -31.37
C THR A 547 -10.87 -8.91 -30.60
N ASP A 548 -10.63 -7.81 -29.84
CA ASP A 548 -11.61 -7.03 -29.10
C ASP A 548 -12.33 -5.97 -29.97
N GLY A 549 -12.06 -5.93 -31.28
CA GLY A 549 -12.60 -4.95 -32.22
C GLY A 549 -11.97 -3.55 -32.11
N ARG A 550 -10.97 -3.36 -31.25
CA ARG A 550 -10.23 -2.10 -31.11
C ARG A 550 -8.98 -2.12 -31.96
N THR A 551 -8.51 -0.94 -32.36
CA THR A 551 -7.24 -0.77 -33.05
C THR A 551 -6.12 -0.59 -32.03
N HIS A 552 -5.13 -1.50 -32.08
CA HIS A 552 -4.00 -1.48 -31.18
C HIS A 552 -2.77 -0.88 -31.86
N ARG A 553 -1.98 -0.10 -31.12
CA ARG A 553 -0.68 0.40 -31.55
C ARG A 553 0.33 -0.76 -31.54
N LEU A 554 0.99 -0.99 -32.67
CA LEU A 554 2.09 -1.93 -32.78
C LEU A 554 3.43 -1.24 -32.42
N VAL A 555 3.69 -0.11 -33.07
CA VAL A 555 4.90 0.69 -32.88
C VAL A 555 4.66 2.12 -33.38
N THR A 556 5.32 3.10 -32.78
CA THR A 556 5.46 4.46 -33.31
C THR A 556 6.89 4.65 -33.81
N LEU A 557 7.03 5.18 -35.02
CA LEU A 557 8.29 5.50 -35.68
C LEU A 557 8.43 7.02 -35.81
N SER A 558 9.66 7.53 -35.70
CA SER A 558 10.00 8.96 -35.81
C SER A 558 10.99 9.27 -36.94
N ALA A 559 11.35 10.53 -37.11
CA ALA A 559 12.36 10.97 -38.05
C ALA A 559 13.64 10.12 -37.92
N GLY A 560 14.26 9.79 -39.07
CA GLY A 560 15.40 8.88 -39.17
C GLY A 560 15.06 7.40 -39.25
N MET A 561 13.76 7.02 -39.20
CA MET A 561 13.30 5.63 -39.34
C MET A 561 12.60 5.40 -40.68
N SER A 562 12.42 4.12 -41.02
CA SER A 562 11.80 3.72 -42.29
C SER A 562 10.65 2.73 -42.05
N PHE A 563 9.73 2.64 -43.01
CA PHE A 563 8.68 1.63 -43.10
C PHE A 563 8.37 1.31 -44.58
N GLY A 564 7.62 0.23 -44.81
CA GLY A 564 7.27 -0.20 -46.15
C GLY A 564 8.29 -1.12 -46.82
N GLU A 565 9.40 -1.43 -46.13
CA GLU A 565 10.45 -2.34 -46.61
C GLU A 565 9.93 -3.74 -46.85
N ILE A 566 9.08 -4.27 -45.97
CA ILE A 566 8.55 -5.64 -46.07
C ILE A 566 7.65 -5.78 -47.29
N PRO A 567 6.62 -4.94 -47.50
CA PRO A 567 5.84 -4.96 -48.74
C PRO A 567 6.71 -4.77 -49.99
N MET A 568 7.69 -3.92 -49.94
CA MET A 568 8.56 -3.65 -51.09
C MET A 568 9.46 -4.85 -51.41
N LEU A 569 10.09 -5.49 -50.43
CA LEU A 569 11.06 -6.57 -50.63
C LEU A 569 10.40 -7.91 -50.89
N VAL A 570 9.31 -8.22 -50.16
CA VAL A 570 8.67 -9.53 -50.17
C VAL A 570 7.48 -9.60 -51.13
N GLY A 571 7.01 -8.46 -51.64
CA GLY A 571 5.86 -8.38 -52.55
C GLY A 571 4.52 -8.72 -51.91
N LYS A 572 4.45 -8.71 -50.56
CA LYS A 572 3.20 -8.95 -49.82
C LYS A 572 2.54 -7.60 -49.49
N PRO A 573 1.21 -7.54 -49.31
CA PRO A 573 0.52 -6.33 -48.93
C PRO A 573 0.90 -5.91 -47.50
N PHE A 574 0.62 -4.64 -47.16
CA PHE A 574 0.77 -4.13 -45.78
C PHE A 574 -0.09 -4.96 -44.82
N VAL A 575 0.51 -5.48 -43.77
CA VAL A 575 -0.20 -6.24 -42.72
C VAL A 575 -0.79 -5.33 -41.65
N ASN A 576 -0.31 -4.08 -41.56
CA ASN A 576 -0.68 -3.06 -40.61
C ASN A 576 -1.15 -1.81 -41.34
N ALA A 577 -2.02 -1.01 -40.72
CA ALA A 577 -2.27 0.36 -41.18
C ALA A 577 -1.18 1.29 -40.64
N VAL A 578 -0.77 2.28 -41.44
CA VAL A 578 0.22 3.31 -41.09
C VAL A 578 -0.49 4.65 -41.09
N ILE A 579 -0.49 5.35 -39.94
CA ILE A 579 -1.24 6.58 -39.71
C ILE A 579 -0.27 7.67 -39.23
N ALA A 580 -0.39 8.88 -39.78
CA ALA A 580 0.37 10.04 -39.33
C ALA A 580 -0.09 10.47 -37.92
N GLU A 581 0.75 10.37 -36.89
CA GLU A 581 0.43 10.76 -35.52
C GLU A 581 0.62 12.26 -35.28
N THR A 582 1.59 12.85 -35.98
CA THR A 582 1.80 14.30 -36.12
C THR A 582 1.72 14.65 -37.60
N PRO A 583 1.83 15.92 -38.04
CA PRO A 583 2.19 16.21 -39.41
C PRO A 583 3.49 15.47 -39.76
N VAL A 584 3.57 14.82 -40.91
CA VAL A 584 4.67 13.95 -41.32
C VAL A 584 5.20 14.35 -42.68
N TRP A 585 6.51 14.38 -42.81
CA TRP A 585 7.22 14.52 -44.06
C TRP A 585 8.07 13.28 -44.31
N VAL A 586 7.90 12.64 -45.46
CA VAL A 586 8.59 11.41 -45.85
C VAL A 586 9.22 11.53 -47.24
N ALA A 587 10.34 10.85 -47.43
CA ALA A 587 10.88 10.53 -48.73
C ALA A 587 10.49 9.10 -49.12
N VAL A 588 10.06 8.89 -50.36
CA VAL A 588 9.50 7.60 -50.83
C VAL A 588 10.31 7.10 -52.03
N LEU A 589 10.92 5.93 -51.89
CA LEU A 589 11.53 5.21 -53.00
C LEU A 589 10.50 4.27 -53.63
N SER A 590 10.14 4.49 -54.90
CA SER A 590 9.14 3.65 -55.54
C SER A 590 9.68 2.25 -55.85
N PRO A 591 8.79 1.24 -55.90
CA PRO A 591 9.17 -0.14 -56.29
C PRO A 591 9.85 -0.23 -57.67
N ALA A 592 9.38 0.57 -58.62
CA ALA A 592 9.94 0.57 -59.98
C ALA A 592 11.42 1.06 -59.97
N VAL A 593 11.71 2.14 -59.22
CA VAL A 593 13.08 2.65 -59.05
C VAL A 593 13.95 1.62 -58.33
N PHE A 594 13.45 1.04 -57.23
CA PHE A 594 14.20 0.02 -56.50
C PHE A 594 14.52 -1.21 -57.35
N ASP A 595 13.58 -1.64 -58.21
CA ASP A 595 13.79 -2.79 -59.11
C ASP A 595 14.81 -2.47 -60.19
N SER A 596 14.79 -1.23 -60.76
CA SER A 596 15.72 -0.79 -61.78
C SER A 596 17.19 -0.74 -61.31
N LEU A 597 17.42 -0.52 -59.99
CA LEU A 597 18.76 -0.57 -59.40
C LEU A 597 19.47 -1.92 -59.63
N THR A 598 18.72 -3.02 -59.90
CA THR A 598 19.33 -4.32 -60.18
C THR A 598 20.17 -4.30 -61.42
N GLU A 599 19.73 -3.58 -62.45
CA GLU A 599 20.38 -3.51 -63.73
C GLU A 599 21.37 -2.36 -63.83
N VAL A 600 21.01 -1.20 -63.25
CA VAL A 600 21.78 0.04 -63.35
C VAL A 600 22.88 0.19 -62.30
N HIS A 601 22.58 -0.16 -61.04
CA HIS A 601 23.45 0.00 -59.87
C HIS A 601 23.38 -1.19 -58.88
N PRO A 602 23.80 -2.41 -59.27
CA PRO A 602 23.64 -3.60 -58.46
C PRO A 602 24.37 -3.57 -57.13
N LYS A 603 25.54 -2.89 -57.05
CA LYS A 603 26.29 -2.71 -55.79
C LYS A 603 25.55 -1.79 -54.83
N LEU A 604 24.94 -0.71 -55.29
CA LEU A 604 24.15 0.19 -54.48
C LEU A 604 22.90 -0.52 -53.96
N LYS A 605 22.22 -1.31 -54.78
CA LYS A 605 21.09 -2.12 -54.35
C LYS A 605 21.50 -3.11 -53.26
N LEU A 606 22.64 -3.79 -53.41
CA LEU A 606 23.13 -4.72 -52.41
C LEU A 606 23.42 -4.01 -51.08
N ALA A 607 24.09 -2.84 -51.09
CA ALA A 607 24.36 -2.04 -49.91
C ALA A 607 23.06 -1.61 -49.20
N LEU A 608 22.04 -1.17 -49.95
CA LEU A 608 20.74 -0.82 -49.43
C LEU A 608 20.03 -2.03 -48.78
N LEU A 609 20.07 -3.19 -49.44
CA LEU A 609 19.48 -4.43 -48.91
C LEU A 609 20.15 -4.90 -47.62
N GLN A 610 21.48 -4.81 -47.53
CA GLN A 610 22.22 -5.17 -46.31
C GLN A 610 21.80 -4.27 -45.13
N ARG A 611 21.59 -2.98 -45.36
CA ARG A 611 21.14 -2.05 -44.31
C ARG A 611 19.69 -2.28 -43.89
N LEU A 612 18.81 -2.51 -44.86
CA LEU A 612 17.42 -2.86 -44.55
C LEU A 612 17.35 -4.16 -43.75
N ALA A 613 18.15 -5.18 -44.09
CA ALA A 613 18.25 -6.42 -43.34
C ALA A 613 18.78 -6.21 -41.91
N ALA A 614 19.83 -5.41 -41.74
CA ALA A 614 20.37 -5.06 -40.42
C ALA A 614 19.34 -4.31 -39.56
N GLY A 615 18.62 -3.35 -40.16
CA GLY A 615 17.53 -2.64 -39.48
C GLY A 615 16.37 -3.55 -39.07
N ALA A 616 15.95 -4.47 -39.95
CA ALA A 616 14.91 -5.44 -39.66
C ALA A 616 15.32 -6.41 -38.54
N TYR A 617 16.58 -6.84 -38.50
CA TYR A 617 17.09 -7.71 -37.45
C TYR A 617 17.12 -7.01 -36.09
N ALA A 618 17.62 -5.79 -36.02
CA ALA A 618 17.61 -4.96 -34.82
C ALA A 618 16.18 -4.72 -34.30
N GLN A 619 15.22 -4.57 -35.23
CA GLN A 619 13.80 -4.43 -34.89
C GLN A 619 13.22 -5.70 -34.27
N MET A 620 13.54 -6.86 -34.83
CA MET A 620 13.10 -8.15 -34.31
C MET A 620 13.67 -8.38 -32.90
N GLU A 621 14.95 -8.08 -32.68
CA GLU A 621 15.60 -8.22 -31.37
C GLU A 621 14.95 -7.33 -30.31
N ALA A 622 14.65 -6.07 -30.63
CA ALA A 622 13.94 -5.16 -29.74
C ALA A 622 12.52 -5.66 -29.40
N THR A 623 11.80 -6.21 -30.41
CA THR A 623 10.47 -6.78 -30.20
C THR A 623 10.50 -8.00 -29.27
N VAL A 624 11.49 -8.88 -29.44
CA VAL A 624 11.67 -10.07 -28.60
C VAL A 624 11.95 -9.67 -27.14
N ARG A 625 12.78 -8.66 -26.89
CA ARG A 625 13.04 -8.14 -25.53
C ARG A 625 11.74 -7.63 -24.89
N THR A 626 10.93 -6.87 -25.61
CA THR A 626 9.65 -6.33 -25.10
C THR A 626 8.67 -7.45 -24.75
N ILE A 627 8.62 -8.54 -25.53
CA ILE A 627 7.74 -9.69 -25.27
C ILE A 627 8.26 -10.50 -24.08
N SER A 628 9.57 -10.69 -23.96
CA SER A 628 10.19 -11.46 -22.85
C SER A 628 10.05 -10.76 -21.50
N GLY A 629 10.00 -9.44 -21.45
CA GLY A 629 9.77 -8.66 -20.23
C GLY A 629 8.30 -8.55 -19.80
N SER A 630 7.34 -9.05 -20.62
CA SER A 630 5.91 -8.96 -20.32
C SER A 630 5.31 -10.24 -19.71
N HIS A 631 6.11 -11.22 -19.35
CA HIS A 631 5.75 -12.43 -18.60
C HIS A 631 6.27 -12.35 -17.18
#